data_889bede75541f3d4456bd2c43cdbc395
#
_entry.id   889bede75541f3d4456bd2c43cdbc395
#
_cell.length_a   1.000
_cell.length_b   1.000
_cell.length_c   1.000
_cell.angle_alpha   90.00
_cell.angle_beta   90.00
_cell.angle_gamma   90.00
#
_symmetry.space_group_name_H-M   'P 1'
#
loop_
_entity.id
_entity.type
_entity.pdbx_description
1 polymer ?
#
loop_
_entity_poly.entity_id
_entity_poly.type
_entity_poly.pdbx_seq_one_letter_code
_entity_poly.pdbx_strand_id
1 'polypeptide(L)'
;MVELQAGYLSSYSPTQNCNGKIHLAAAIGLALVENGRRVLFMRTGELVQRLQIARRELALESALDKLDKHHLLILDDIVYVSKDQAETSVLFELIGTRYERRSMLITANQPFGEWGKVFPDQAMTLAAIDRLVHHATILEMNVESYRRRAALDRKRSPGRPPAHATIKDKG
;
A
#
# COMPACT_ATOMS: atom_id res chain seq x y z
N MET A 1 -5.91 10.44 -6.34
CA MET A 1 -6.70 9.30 -6.83
C MET A 1 -6.05 8.85 -8.12
N VAL A 2 -5.46 7.67 -8.10
CA VAL A 2 -4.88 7.08 -9.31
C VAL A 2 -5.83 5.95 -9.70
N GLU A 3 -6.71 6.23 -10.66
CA GLU A 3 -7.46 5.19 -11.33
C GLU A 3 -6.49 4.50 -12.27
N LEU A 4 -6.26 3.20 -12.07
CA LEU A 4 -5.36 2.45 -12.92
C LEU A 4 -6.03 2.27 -14.29
N GLN A 5 -5.68 3.18 -15.20
CA GLN A 5 -5.82 2.96 -16.64
C GLN A 5 -4.50 2.41 -17.17
N ALA A 6 -4.52 1.60 -18.20
CA ALA A 6 -3.35 0.91 -18.75
C ALA A 6 -2.14 1.82 -19.07
N GLY A 7 -2.34 3.13 -19.22
CA GLY A 7 -1.28 4.12 -19.45
C GLY A 7 -0.59 4.68 -18.19
N TYR A 8 -1.15 4.48 -16.98
CA TYR A 8 -0.65 5.12 -15.76
C TYR A 8 0.43 4.32 -15.02
N LEU A 9 0.53 3.02 -15.27
CA LEU A 9 1.58 2.18 -14.66
C LEU A 9 2.96 2.42 -15.24
N SER A 10 3.08 3.01 -16.43
CA SER A 10 4.37 3.33 -17.04
C SER A 10 5.06 4.55 -16.41
N SER A 11 4.31 5.41 -15.71
CA SER A 11 4.83 6.60 -15.05
C SER A 11 5.12 6.41 -13.55
N TYR A 12 4.82 5.23 -12.99
CA TYR A 12 5.15 4.91 -11.61
C TYR A 12 6.66 4.62 -11.51
N SER A 13 7.43 5.64 -11.13
CA SER A 13 8.88 5.51 -10.92
C SER A 13 9.14 4.58 -9.72
N PRO A 14 9.85 3.46 -9.89
CA PRO A 14 10.06 2.47 -8.83
C PRO A 14 11.09 2.89 -7.76
N THR A 15 11.41 4.19 -7.65
CA THR A 15 12.56 4.66 -6.86
C THR A 15 12.29 4.85 -5.36
N GLN A 16 11.05 4.68 -4.87
CA GLN A 16 10.76 4.82 -3.44
C GLN A 16 9.98 3.61 -2.91
N ASN A 17 10.61 2.82 -2.06
CA ASN A 17 10.03 1.75 -1.25
C ASN A 17 9.64 0.43 -1.96
N CYS A 18 10.48 -0.10 -2.83
CA CYS A 18 10.24 -1.37 -3.49
C CYS A 18 10.48 -2.59 -2.58
N ASN A 19 9.57 -2.87 -1.67
CA ASN A 19 9.30 -4.23 -1.24
C ASN A 19 8.49 -4.87 -2.37
N GLY A 20 8.83 -6.06 -2.83
CA GLY A 20 8.16 -6.74 -3.95
C GLY A 20 6.63 -6.79 -3.89
N LYS A 21 6.03 -6.54 -2.71
CA LYS A 21 4.58 -6.43 -2.44
C LYS A 21 3.87 -5.42 -3.34
N ILE A 22 4.40 -4.19 -3.47
CA ILE A 22 3.78 -3.14 -4.29
C ILE A 22 3.84 -3.52 -5.77
N HIS A 23 4.95 -4.11 -6.23
CA HIS A 23 5.06 -4.59 -7.60
C HIS A 23 4.07 -5.70 -7.91
N LEU A 24 3.92 -6.66 -6.99
CA LEU A 24 2.93 -7.72 -7.13
C LEU A 24 1.51 -7.15 -7.15
N ALA A 25 1.17 -6.25 -6.24
CA ALA A 25 -0.13 -5.59 -6.18
C ALA A 25 -0.43 -4.81 -7.48
N ALA A 26 0.57 -4.07 -7.99
CA ALA A 26 0.46 -3.33 -9.25
C ALA A 26 0.30 -4.27 -10.46
N ALA A 27 1.04 -5.38 -10.51
CA ALA A 27 0.93 -6.37 -11.58
C ALA A 27 -0.46 -7.03 -11.61
N ILE A 28 -1.00 -7.39 -10.45
CA ILE A 28 -2.37 -7.92 -10.32
C ILE A 28 -3.40 -6.88 -10.79
N GLY A 29 -3.23 -5.63 -10.34
CA GLY A 29 -4.09 -4.52 -10.76
C GLY A 29 -4.07 -4.30 -12.27
N LEU A 30 -2.89 -4.32 -12.90
CA LEU A 30 -2.74 -4.16 -14.35
C LEU A 30 -3.42 -5.30 -15.10
N ALA A 31 -3.16 -6.55 -14.71
CA ALA A 31 -3.78 -7.70 -15.35
C ALA A 31 -5.32 -7.63 -15.30
N LEU A 32 -5.90 -7.14 -14.21
CA LEU A 32 -7.34 -6.94 -14.10
C LEU A 32 -7.84 -5.80 -15.00
N VAL A 33 -7.10 -4.69 -15.12
CA VAL A 33 -7.43 -3.58 -16.02
C VAL A 33 -7.41 -4.04 -17.48
N GLU A 34 -6.41 -4.81 -17.89
CA GLU A 34 -6.30 -5.42 -19.22
C GLU A 34 -7.50 -6.36 -19.52
N ASN A 35 -8.08 -6.96 -18.48
CA ASN A 35 -9.31 -7.74 -18.56
C ASN A 35 -10.60 -6.91 -18.37
N GLY A 36 -10.54 -5.60 -18.56
CA GLY A 36 -11.71 -4.71 -18.51
C GLY A 36 -12.28 -4.47 -17.10
N ARG A 37 -11.53 -4.77 -16.05
CA ARG A 37 -11.95 -4.53 -14.67
C ARG A 37 -11.52 -3.15 -14.19
N ARG A 38 -12.38 -2.47 -13.44
CA ARG A 38 -12.04 -1.19 -12.79
C ARG A 38 -11.26 -1.47 -11.51
N VAL A 39 -10.04 -0.95 -11.43
CA VAL A 39 -9.15 -1.10 -10.30
C VAL A 39 -8.78 0.30 -9.77
N LEU A 40 -8.82 0.48 -8.47
CA LEU A 40 -8.34 1.68 -7.80
C LEU A 40 -7.17 1.32 -6.90
N PHE A 41 -6.05 2.00 -7.10
CA PHE A 41 -4.87 1.89 -6.23
C PHE A 41 -4.75 3.16 -5.39
N MET A 42 -4.61 3.02 -4.07
CA MET A 42 -4.49 4.15 -3.16
C MET A 42 -3.70 3.79 -1.91
N ARG A 43 -3.00 4.75 -1.34
CA ARG A 43 -2.42 4.61 0.00
C ARG A 43 -3.52 4.63 1.04
N THR A 44 -3.45 3.74 2.03
CA THR A 44 -4.49 3.63 3.06
C THR A 44 -4.70 4.93 3.82
N GLY A 45 -3.61 5.62 4.21
CA GLY A 45 -3.72 6.91 4.91
C GLY A 45 -4.43 7.99 4.09
N GLU A 46 -4.16 8.07 2.77
CA GLU A 46 -4.84 9.02 1.89
C GLU A 46 -6.34 8.72 1.78
N LEU A 47 -6.69 7.44 1.65
CA LEU A 47 -8.09 7.03 1.61
C LEU A 47 -8.81 7.37 2.90
N VAL A 48 -8.22 7.07 4.05
CA VAL A 48 -8.80 7.36 5.37
C VAL A 48 -9.06 8.85 5.53
N GLN A 49 -8.10 9.72 5.16
CA GLN A 49 -8.30 11.16 5.20
C GLN A 49 -9.48 11.62 4.33
N ARG A 50 -9.62 11.09 3.11
CA ARG A 50 -10.74 11.39 2.21
C ARG A 50 -12.07 10.95 2.80
N LEU A 51 -12.14 9.75 3.38
CA LEU A 51 -13.35 9.24 4.02
C LEU A 51 -13.72 10.05 5.26
N GLN A 52 -12.74 10.51 6.05
CA GLN A 52 -12.99 11.41 7.17
C GLN A 52 -13.57 12.76 6.74
N ILE A 53 -13.03 13.35 5.66
CA ILE A 53 -13.60 14.59 5.10
C ILE A 53 -15.04 14.34 4.67
N ALA A 54 -15.28 13.28 3.91
CA ALA A 54 -16.62 12.91 3.47
C ALA A 54 -17.59 12.68 4.66
N ARG A 55 -17.11 12.09 5.77
CA ARG A 55 -17.90 11.94 6.99
C ARG A 55 -18.29 13.28 7.60
N ARG A 56 -17.35 14.23 7.69
CA ARG A 56 -17.61 15.59 8.21
C ARG A 56 -18.63 16.34 7.34
N GLU A 57 -18.61 16.08 6.04
CA GLU A 57 -19.53 16.67 5.04
C GLU A 57 -20.87 15.90 4.92
N LEU A 58 -21.11 14.89 5.79
CA LEU A 58 -22.29 14.01 5.74
C LEU A 58 -22.45 13.28 4.40
N ALA A 59 -21.35 13.05 3.69
CA ALA A 59 -21.29 12.44 2.36
C ALA A 59 -20.56 11.09 2.35
N LEU A 60 -20.34 10.46 3.52
CA LEU A 60 -19.56 9.22 3.64
C LEU A 60 -20.15 8.08 2.82
N GLU A 61 -21.47 7.87 2.89
CA GLU A 61 -22.17 6.85 2.12
C GLU A 61 -21.91 7.01 0.60
N SER A 62 -22.10 8.23 0.08
CA SER A 62 -21.80 8.54 -1.33
C SER A 62 -20.32 8.31 -1.69
N ALA A 63 -19.41 8.53 -0.76
CA ALA A 63 -17.98 8.26 -0.98
C ALA A 63 -17.69 6.75 -1.03
N LEU A 64 -18.31 5.96 -0.15
CA LEU A 64 -18.21 4.50 -0.14
C LEU A 64 -18.82 3.91 -1.42
N ASP A 65 -19.98 4.39 -1.87
CA ASP A 65 -20.60 3.97 -3.12
C ASP A 65 -19.73 4.23 -4.35
N LYS A 66 -19.02 5.37 -4.38
CA LYS A 66 -18.04 5.65 -5.44
C LYS A 66 -16.89 4.65 -5.44
N LEU A 67 -16.39 4.26 -4.27
CA LEU A 67 -15.36 3.23 -4.14
C LEU A 67 -15.89 1.85 -4.56
N ASP A 68 -17.15 1.54 -4.25
CA ASP A 68 -17.78 0.25 -4.59
C ASP A 68 -17.99 0.04 -6.11
N LYS A 69 -17.89 1.10 -6.91
CA LYS A 69 -17.84 1.00 -8.37
C LYS A 69 -16.60 0.27 -8.90
N HIS A 70 -15.53 0.18 -8.12
CA HIS A 70 -14.30 -0.51 -8.50
C HIS A 70 -14.38 -2.00 -8.13
N HIS A 71 -14.03 -2.87 -9.08
CA HIS A 71 -14.01 -4.32 -8.88
C HIS A 71 -12.92 -4.72 -7.88
N LEU A 72 -11.76 -4.06 -7.94
CA LEU A 72 -10.66 -4.23 -6.99
C LEU A 72 -10.24 -2.88 -6.41
N LEU A 73 -10.10 -2.83 -5.10
CA LEU A 73 -9.46 -1.74 -4.37
C LEU A 73 -8.13 -2.23 -3.82
N ILE A 74 -7.03 -1.58 -4.21
CA ILE A 74 -5.69 -1.88 -3.70
C ILE A 74 -5.34 -0.82 -2.67
N LEU A 75 -5.15 -1.25 -1.42
CA LEU A 75 -4.77 -0.42 -0.30
C LEU A 75 -3.32 -0.68 0.07
N ASP A 76 -2.47 0.31 -0.17
CA ASP A 76 -1.06 0.20 0.17
C ASP A 76 -0.80 0.67 1.59
N ASP A 77 -0.09 -0.17 2.35
CA ASP A 77 0.39 0.06 3.71
C ASP A 77 -0.72 0.34 4.74
N ILE A 78 -1.54 -0.67 5.03
CA ILE A 78 -2.66 -0.56 5.98
C ILE A 78 -2.22 -0.23 7.41
N VAL A 79 -1.00 -0.58 7.80
CA VAL A 79 -0.50 -0.42 9.17
C VAL A 79 -0.07 1.01 9.48
N TYR A 80 0.09 1.86 8.47
CA TYR A 80 0.46 3.26 8.61
C TYR A 80 -0.72 4.18 9.00
N VAL A 81 -1.90 3.62 9.21
CA VAL A 81 -3.06 4.40 9.70
C VAL A 81 -2.81 4.79 11.15
N SER A 82 -2.99 6.07 11.46
CA SER A 82 -2.93 6.59 12.83
C SER A 82 -3.89 5.80 13.73
N LYS A 83 -3.52 5.63 15.00
CA LYS A 83 -4.35 4.91 15.97
C LYS A 83 -5.54 5.75 16.48
N ASP A 84 -5.99 6.75 15.73
CA ASP A 84 -7.16 7.54 16.07
C ASP A 84 -8.43 6.73 15.78
N GLN A 85 -9.35 6.72 16.74
CA GLN A 85 -10.62 6.01 16.62
C GLN A 85 -11.47 6.51 15.45
N ALA A 86 -11.41 7.80 15.15
CA ALA A 86 -12.13 8.37 14.00
C ALA A 86 -11.59 7.85 12.66
N GLU A 87 -10.27 7.67 12.53
CA GLU A 87 -9.62 7.17 11.32
C GLU A 87 -9.92 5.69 11.11
N THR A 88 -9.82 4.92 12.18
CA THR A 88 -10.06 3.47 12.11
C THR A 88 -11.53 3.13 11.88
N SER A 89 -12.48 3.96 12.35
CA SER A 89 -13.90 3.72 12.14
C SER A 89 -14.32 3.84 10.67
N VAL A 90 -13.79 4.81 9.91
CA VAL A 90 -14.09 4.92 8.46
C VAL A 90 -13.49 3.77 7.66
N LEU A 91 -12.32 3.26 8.07
CA LEU A 91 -11.72 2.08 7.47
C LEU A 91 -12.55 0.83 7.76
N PHE A 92 -13.06 0.70 8.97
CA PHE A 92 -13.95 -0.40 9.36
C PHE A 92 -15.25 -0.40 8.54
N GLU A 93 -15.87 0.76 8.34
CA GLU A 93 -17.06 0.89 7.49
C GLU A 93 -16.76 0.53 6.04
N LEU A 94 -15.62 0.95 5.49
CA LEU A 94 -15.20 0.55 4.15
C LEU A 94 -15.05 -0.97 4.03
N ILE A 95 -14.38 -1.61 5.00
CA ILE A 95 -14.23 -3.08 5.04
C ILE A 95 -15.62 -3.73 5.07
N GLY A 96 -16.51 -3.25 5.95
CA GLY A 96 -17.86 -3.78 6.07
C GLY A 96 -18.70 -3.63 4.78
N THR A 97 -18.61 -2.49 4.11
CA THR A 97 -19.34 -2.22 2.86
C THR A 97 -18.88 -3.13 1.73
N ARG A 98 -17.58 -3.46 1.67
CA ARG A 98 -17.02 -4.29 0.61
C ARG A 98 -17.01 -5.78 0.91
N TYR A 99 -17.23 -6.16 2.18
CA TYR A 99 -17.25 -7.55 2.61
C TYR A 99 -18.24 -8.36 1.76
N GLU A 100 -17.79 -9.50 1.21
CA GLU A 100 -18.54 -10.40 0.31
C GLU A 100 -19.10 -9.77 -0.98
N ARG A 101 -18.83 -8.49 -1.25
CA ARG A 101 -19.34 -7.77 -2.41
C ARG A 101 -18.28 -7.42 -3.44
N ARG A 102 -17.12 -6.98 -2.98
CA ARG A 102 -16.04 -6.44 -3.82
C ARG A 102 -14.68 -6.83 -3.28
N SER A 103 -13.75 -7.10 -4.18
CA SER A 103 -12.40 -7.51 -3.81
C SER A 103 -11.59 -6.34 -3.27
N MET A 104 -10.75 -6.65 -2.28
CA MET A 104 -9.70 -5.78 -1.78
C MET A 104 -8.36 -6.52 -1.80
N LEU A 105 -7.29 -5.81 -2.18
CA LEU A 105 -5.92 -6.25 -2.02
C LEU A 105 -5.23 -5.29 -1.08
N ILE A 106 -4.68 -5.82 -0.01
CA ILE A 106 -4.08 -5.02 1.06
C ILE A 106 -2.61 -5.38 1.17
N THR A 107 -1.74 -4.37 1.16
CA THR A 107 -0.34 -4.59 1.52
C THR A 107 -0.08 -4.14 2.95
N ALA A 108 0.78 -4.87 3.65
CA ALA A 108 1.21 -4.54 5.00
C ALA A 108 2.71 -4.83 5.18
N ASN A 109 3.36 -4.05 6.01
CA ASN A 109 4.77 -4.24 6.37
C ASN A 109 4.96 -5.05 7.66
N GLN A 110 3.87 -5.31 8.39
CA GLN A 110 3.86 -6.12 9.59
C GLN A 110 3.24 -7.49 9.33
N PRO A 111 3.70 -8.54 10.02
CA PRO A 111 3.08 -9.85 9.98
C PRO A 111 1.62 -9.76 10.39
N PHE A 112 0.78 -10.62 9.82
CA PHE A 112 -0.66 -10.63 10.09
C PHE A 112 -1.00 -10.76 11.60
N GLY A 113 -0.21 -11.54 12.35
CA GLY A 113 -0.38 -11.70 13.80
C GLY A 113 -0.23 -10.40 14.63
N GLU A 114 0.36 -9.35 14.05
CA GLU A 114 0.51 -8.04 14.71
C GLU A 114 -0.61 -7.05 14.37
N TRP A 115 -1.53 -7.41 13.48
CA TRP A 115 -2.64 -6.56 13.05
C TRP A 115 -3.63 -6.24 14.18
N GLY A 116 -3.64 -7.02 15.26
CA GLY A 116 -4.41 -6.73 16.46
C GLY A 116 -4.11 -5.36 17.10
N LYS A 117 -3.03 -4.69 16.65
CA LYS A 117 -2.64 -3.36 17.12
C LYS A 117 -3.04 -2.22 16.17
N VAL A 118 -3.65 -2.55 15.03
CA VAL A 118 -4.01 -1.55 13.99
C VAL A 118 -5.18 -0.69 14.43
N PHE A 119 -6.15 -1.26 15.13
CA PHE A 119 -7.32 -0.55 15.61
C PHE A 119 -7.22 -0.31 17.13
N PRO A 120 -7.66 0.85 17.64
CA PRO A 120 -7.62 1.16 19.08
C PRO A 120 -8.62 0.33 19.88
N ASP A 121 -9.73 -0.09 19.27
CA ASP A 121 -10.73 -0.96 19.87
C ASP A 121 -10.49 -2.42 19.48
N GLN A 122 -10.31 -3.28 20.48
CA GLN A 122 -10.04 -4.69 20.28
C GLN A 122 -11.22 -5.43 19.63
N ALA A 123 -12.46 -5.08 19.95
CA ALA A 123 -13.65 -5.71 19.35
C ALA A 123 -13.77 -5.33 17.88
N MET A 124 -13.55 -4.05 17.54
CA MET A 124 -13.53 -3.55 16.16
C MET A 124 -12.38 -4.22 15.38
N THR A 125 -11.21 -4.37 15.99
CA THR A 125 -10.07 -5.06 15.41
C THR A 125 -10.41 -6.49 15.02
N LEU A 126 -10.96 -7.27 15.96
CA LEU A 126 -11.34 -8.66 15.72
C LEU A 126 -12.36 -8.77 14.58
N ALA A 127 -13.40 -7.93 14.60
CA ALA A 127 -14.43 -7.93 13.57
C ALA A 127 -13.91 -7.50 12.19
N ALA A 128 -12.98 -6.55 12.12
CA ALA A 128 -12.35 -6.15 10.86
C ALA A 128 -11.45 -7.26 10.31
N ILE A 129 -10.63 -7.85 11.17
CA ILE A 129 -9.73 -8.95 10.82
C ILE A 129 -10.53 -10.15 10.34
N ASP A 130 -11.57 -10.56 11.07
CA ASP A 130 -12.43 -11.67 10.70
C ASP A 130 -12.99 -11.50 9.28
N ARG A 131 -13.54 -10.33 8.97
CA ARG A 131 -14.03 -10.01 7.62
C ARG A 131 -12.96 -10.04 6.54
N LEU A 132 -11.76 -9.54 6.86
CA LEU A 132 -10.66 -9.50 5.90
C LEU A 132 -10.11 -10.89 5.61
N VAL A 133 -10.11 -11.81 6.59
CA VAL A 133 -9.46 -13.12 6.50
C VAL A 133 -10.40 -14.21 6.03
N HIS A 134 -11.70 -14.06 6.26
CA HIS A 134 -12.70 -15.10 6.02
C HIS A 134 -12.63 -15.74 4.61
N HIS A 135 -12.32 -14.94 3.59
CA HIS A 135 -12.13 -15.40 2.21
C HIS A 135 -10.79 -14.93 1.61
N ALA A 136 -9.79 -14.64 2.44
CA ALA A 136 -8.55 -14.08 1.96
C ALA A 136 -7.51 -15.13 1.56
N THR A 137 -6.73 -14.81 0.54
CA THR A 137 -5.44 -15.46 0.27
C THR A 137 -4.34 -14.60 0.89
N ILE A 138 -3.67 -15.12 1.91
CA ILE A 138 -2.56 -14.44 2.57
C ILE A 138 -1.26 -14.85 1.90
N LEU A 139 -0.51 -13.86 1.38
CA LEU A 139 0.80 -14.06 0.79
C LEU A 139 1.87 -13.42 1.68
N GLU A 140 2.67 -14.24 2.35
CA GLU A 140 3.83 -13.75 3.10
C GLU A 140 5.06 -13.70 2.19
N MET A 141 5.63 -12.51 2.05
CA MET A 141 6.81 -12.29 1.24
C MET A 141 8.03 -12.06 2.13
N ASN A 142 8.76 -13.12 2.44
CA ASN A 142 10.02 -13.11 3.20
C ASN A 142 11.22 -12.83 2.29
N VAL A 143 11.13 -11.84 1.41
CA VAL A 143 12.25 -11.45 0.55
C VAL A 143 13.09 -10.41 1.25
N GLU A 144 14.39 -10.65 1.35
CA GLU A 144 15.36 -9.64 1.79
C GLU A 144 15.14 -8.36 0.96
N SER A 145 14.89 -7.25 1.63
CA SER A 145 14.56 -5.98 0.99
C SER A 145 15.58 -5.69 -0.12
N TYR A 146 15.12 -5.44 -1.33
CA TYR A 146 15.96 -5.03 -2.48
C TYR A 146 16.89 -3.86 -2.11
N ARG A 147 16.49 -2.99 -1.20
CA ARG A 147 17.31 -1.91 -0.63
C ARG A 147 18.53 -2.43 0.11
N ARG A 148 18.36 -3.50 0.89
CA ARG A 148 19.47 -4.10 1.64
C ARG A 148 20.46 -4.73 0.67
N ARG A 149 19.97 -5.42 -0.38
CA ARG A 149 20.82 -5.93 -1.46
C ARG A 149 21.50 -4.80 -2.22
N ALA A 150 20.76 -3.80 -2.69
CA ALA A 150 21.34 -2.67 -3.42
C ALA A 150 22.32 -1.84 -2.57
N ALA A 151 22.09 -1.71 -1.26
CA ALA A 151 23.02 -1.05 -0.33
C ALA A 151 24.28 -1.89 -0.09
N LEU A 152 24.15 -3.22 -0.04
CA LEU A 152 25.29 -4.14 0.09
C LEU A 152 26.11 -4.17 -1.20
N ASP A 153 25.46 -4.16 -2.37
CA ASP A 153 26.12 -4.14 -3.67
C ASP A 153 26.84 -2.81 -3.90
N ARG A 154 26.30 -1.68 -3.48
CA ARG A 154 26.99 -0.38 -3.48
C ARG A 154 28.22 -0.35 -2.55
N LYS A 155 28.17 -1.04 -1.42
CA LYS A 155 29.34 -1.18 -0.53
C LYS A 155 30.38 -2.15 -1.08
N ARG A 156 30.00 -3.08 -1.96
CA ARG A 156 30.89 -4.04 -2.60
C ARG A 156 31.52 -3.50 -3.89
N SER A 157 30.97 -2.45 -4.50
CA SER A 157 31.60 -1.78 -5.64
C SER A 157 32.89 -1.11 -5.16
N PRO A 158 34.09 -1.48 -5.66
CA PRO A 158 35.33 -0.81 -5.27
C PRO A 158 35.20 0.67 -5.61
N GLY A 159 35.40 1.52 -4.63
CA GLY A 159 35.44 2.95 -4.83
C GLY A 159 36.44 3.31 -5.91
N ARG A 160 36.09 4.26 -6.79
CA ARG A 160 37.00 4.83 -7.79
C ARG A 160 38.30 5.23 -7.06
N PRO A 161 39.49 4.77 -7.48
CA PRO A 161 40.74 5.14 -6.83
C PRO A 161 40.89 6.66 -6.80
N PRO A 162 41.41 7.26 -5.73
CA PRO A 162 41.60 8.69 -5.68
C PRO A 162 42.51 9.12 -6.81
N ALA A 163 42.09 10.15 -7.57
CA ALA A 163 42.93 10.76 -8.59
C ALA A 163 44.22 11.26 -7.92
N HIS A 164 45.35 10.77 -8.36
CA HIS A 164 46.66 11.22 -7.88
C HIS A 164 46.75 12.74 -8.03
N ALA A 165 46.80 13.43 -6.91
CA ALA A 165 47.16 14.84 -6.86
C ALA A 165 48.67 14.93 -7.19
N THR A 166 48.99 15.39 -8.39
CA THR A 166 50.37 15.71 -8.75
C THR A 166 50.82 16.94 -7.99
N ILE A 167 51.63 16.77 -7.00
CA ILE A 167 52.34 17.88 -6.32
C ILE A 167 53.38 18.39 -7.32
N LYS A 168 53.16 19.61 -7.85
CA LYS A 168 54.21 20.33 -8.55
C LYS A 168 55.15 20.89 -7.53
N ASP A 169 56.32 20.28 -7.47
CA ASP A 169 57.50 20.82 -6.80
C ASP A 169 57.94 22.08 -7.56
N LYS A 170 57.99 23.23 -6.89
CA LYS A 170 58.62 24.45 -7.37
C LYS A 170 60.00 24.49 -6.71
N GLY A 171 61.02 24.20 -7.47
CA GLY A 171 62.34 24.62 -7.20
C GLY A 171 62.57 26.10 -7.48
#